data_f36c36cc21c8534a04bc5bf53ef2e454
#
_entry.id   f36c36cc21c8534a04bc5bf53ef2e454
#
_cell.length_a   1.000
_cell.length_b   1.000
_cell.length_c   1.000
_cell.angle_alpha   90.00
_cell.angle_beta   90.00
_cell.angle_gamma   90.00
#
_symmetry.space_group_name_H-M   'P 1'
#
loop_
_entity.id
_entity.type
_entity.pdbx_description
1 polymer ?
#
loop_
_entity_poly.entity_id
_entity_poly.type
_entity_poly.pdbx_seq_one_letter_code
_entity_poly.pdbx_strand_id
1 'polypeptide(L)'
;MQTIYQKMETTELDAAIEALKAEVAEVKAKGLALDMARGKPSSAQVDISRPMLDILNADADLHDGNVDCSNYGCFEGIPSARKLAGEFLGCPAEQTLVLGSSSLLIEHDIAGMFWRCGSCGSEPWDAYEAAHDGKKVKFLCPVPGYDRHFGITADLGIENVPVAMTDNGPDMDEVERLVAADDSIKGIWCVPKYSNPQGYSYPTGITFSEDTVRRLVEMPTAAPDFRIFWDNAYCVHDLYDETDELANIFNLARAAGTEDRVVAFASTS
;
A
#
# COMPACT_ATOMS: atom_id res chain seq x y z
N MET A 1 25.19 -0.21 10.38
CA MET A 1 26.11 0.83 9.80
C MET A 1 26.43 1.86 10.88
N GLN A 2 27.72 2.18 11.13
CA GLN A 2 28.05 3.27 12.06
C GLN A 2 27.76 4.61 11.38
N THR A 3 27.08 5.53 12.09
CA THR A 3 26.84 6.88 11.58
C THR A 3 28.15 7.66 11.42
N ILE A 4 28.19 8.70 10.59
CA ILE A 4 29.36 9.57 10.41
C ILE A 4 29.83 10.15 11.74
N TYR A 5 28.90 10.46 12.65
CA TYR A 5 29.17 11.02 13.96
C TYR A 5 29.89 10.04 14.91
N GLN A 6 29.66 8.73 14.76
CA GLN A 6 30.35 7.72 15.58
C GLN A 6 31.85 7.55 15.26
N LYS A 7 32.30 8.18 14.16
CA LYS A 7 33.69 8.14 13.69
C LYS A 7 34.45 9.44 13.93
N MET A 8 33.74 10.46 14.44
CA MET A 8 34.34 11.79 14.69
C MET A 8 35.06 11.82 16.04
N GLU A 9 36.17 12.56 16.10
CA GLU A 9 36.81 12.91 17.35
C GLU A 9 35.97 13.94 18.11
N THR A 10 36.22 14.05 19.45
CA THR A 10 35.42 14.93 20.32
C THR A 10 35.36 16.37 19.83
N THR A 11 36.49 16.92 19.37
CA THR A 11 36.54 18.29 18.84
C THR A 11 35.76 18.49 17.55
N GLU A 12 35.68 17.47 16.70
CA GLU A 12 34.89 17.48 15.47
C GLU A 12 33.40 17.38 15.79
N LEU A 13 33.04 16.56 16.79
CA LEU A 13 31.68 16.47 17.31
C LEU A 13 31.20 17.78 17.90
N ASP A 14 32.01 18.45 18.70
CA ASP A 14 31.69 19.75 19.30
C ASP A 14 31.46 20.81 18.21
N ALA A 15 32.31 20.84 17.18
CA ALA A 15 32.14 21.74 16.04
C ALA A 15 30.86 21.43 15.25
N ALA A 16 30.54 20.16 15.01
CA ALA A 16 29.32 19.73 14.33
C ALA A 16 28.07 20.11 15.14
N ILE A 17 28.11 19.95 16.47
CA ILE A 17 27.00 20.34 17.36
C ILE A 17 26.74 21.84 17.27
N GLU A 18 27.78 22.68 17.31
CA GLU A 18 27.60 24.13 17.23
C GLU A 18 27.11 24.57 15.85
N ALA A 19 27.55 23.93 14.76
CA ALA A 19 27.03 24.19 13.43
C ALA A 19 25.54 23.83 13.31
N LEU A 20 25.13 22.66 13.80
CA LEU A 20 23.74 22.23 13.80
C LEU A 20 22.84 23.12 14.69
N LYS A 21 23.34 23.58 15.83
CA LYS A 21 22.62 24.55 16.67
C LYS A 21 22.38 25.87 15.96
N ALA A 22 23.40 26.36 15.24
CA ALA A 22 23.26 27.58 14.44
C ALA A 22 22.23 27.41 13.32
N GLU A 23 22.24 26.30 12.60
CA GLU A 23 21.28 25.98 11.57
C GLU A 23 19.84 25.90 12.13
N VAL A 24 19.65 25.21 13.23
CA VAL A 24 18.36 25.13 13.92
C VAL A 24 17.87 26.52 14.36
N ALA A 25 18.77 27.38 14.86
CA ALA A 25 18.43 28.74 15.25
C ALA A 25 17.99 29.58 14.03
N GLU A 26 18.66 29.44 12.90
CA GLU A 26 18.29 30.10 11.64
C GLU A 26 16.90 29.67 11.17
N VAL A 27 16.62 28.36 11.16
CA VAL A 27 15.28 27.84 10.77
C VAL A 27 14.20 28.34 11.72
N LYS A 28 14.47 28.35 13.03
CA LYS A 28 13.52 28.90 14.03
C LYS A 28 13.25 30.40 13.82
N ALA A 29 14.27 31.16 13.43
CA ALA A 29 14.13 32.60 13.18
C ALA A 29 13.22 32.92 11.98
N LYS A 30 13.03 31.96 11.06
CA LYS A 30 12.09 32.10 9.94
C LYS A 30 10.61 32.09 10.38
N GLY A 31 10.30 31.74 11.63
CA GLY A 31 8.96 31.76 12.18
C GLY A 31 7.95 30.86 11.46
N LEU A 32 8.43 29.77 10.87
CA LEU A 32 7.59 28.83 10.09
C LEU A 32 6.60 28.10 11.01
N ALA A 33 5.32 28.12 10.63
CA ALA A 33 4.25 27.36 11.27
C ALA A 33 3.85 26.19 10.36
N LEU A 34 4.71 25.17 10.31
CA LEU A 34 4.51 23.98 9.47
C LEU A 34 3.95 22.84 10.33
N ASP A 35 2.89 22.20 9.83
CA ASP A 35 2.35 20.96 10.40
C ASP A 35 2.75 19.78 9.51
N MET A 36 3.55 18.90 10.06
CA MET A 36 4.01 17.67 9.40
C MET A 36 3.34 16.40 9.99
N ALA A 37 2.35 16.58 10.88
CA ALA A 37 1.71 15.45 11.55
C ALA A 37 0.85 14.59 10.59
N ARG A 38 0.36 15.19 9.50
CA ARG A 38 -0.39 14.48 8.46
C ARG A 38 -0.03 15.01 7.07
N GLY A 39 0.30 14.10 6.15
CA GLY A 39 0.30 14.39 4.72
C GLY A 39 -1.12 14.57 4.23
N LYS A 40 -1.46 15.77 3.73
CA LYS A 40 -2.73 16.06 3.07
C LYS A 40 -2.52 17.13 2.01
N PRO A 41 -3.29 17.11 0.91
CA PRO A 41 -3.22 18.15 -0.11
C PRO A 41 -3.44 19.54 0.48
N SER A 42 -2.72 20.54 -0.03
CA SER A 42 -2.98 21.94 0.29
C SER A 42 -4.30 22.41 -0.32
N SER A 43 -4.85 23.51 0.17
CA SER A 43 -6.08 24.09 -0.41
C SER A 43 -5.93 24.40 -1.89
N ALA A 44 -4.76 24.86 -2.33
CA ALA A 44 -4.49 25.14 -3.75
C ALA A 44 -4.51 23.88 -4.63
N GLN A 45 -4.05 22.73 -4.10
CA GLN A 45 -4.14 21.44 -4.80
C GLN A 45 -5.60 20.96 -4.88
N VAL A 46 -6.35 21.06 -3.79
CA VAL A 46 -7.78 20.71 -3.77
C VAL A 46 -8.60 21.60 -4.73
N ASP A 47 -8.27 22.88 -4.83
CA ASP A 47 -8.94 23.83 -5.71
C ASP A 47 -8.81 23.48 -7.21
N ILE A 48 -7.80 22.70 -7.60
CA ILE A 48 -7.64 22.21 -8.98
C ILE A 48 -8.84 21.34 -9.40
N SER A 49 -9.35 20.51 -8.50
CA SER A 49 -10.51 19.64 -8.77
C SER A 49 -11.86 20.29 -8.49
N ARG A 50 -11.90 21.48 -7.88
CA ARG A 50 -13.15 22.17 -7.52
C ARG A 50 -14.14 22.35 -8.67
N PRO A 51 -13.72 22.67 -9.94
CA PRO A 51 -14.65 22.78 -11.06
C PRO A 51 -15.45 21.51 -11.35
N MET A 52 -15.00 20.34 -10.87
CA MET A 52 -15.72 19.06 -11.02
C MET A 52 -17.09 19.09 -10.32
N LEU A 53 -17.25 19.92 -9.27
CA LEU A 53 -18.51 20.05 -8.54
C LEU A 53 -19.65 20.65 -9.39
N ASP A 54 -19.34 21.38 -10.46
CA ASP A 54 -20.31 22.00 -11.33
C ASP A 54 -20.68 21.14 -12.56
N ILE A 55 -20.00 19.98 -12.74
CA ILE A 55 -20.25 19.08 -13.88
C ILE A 55 -21.58 18.34 -13.69
N LEU A 56 -21.87 17.90 -12.47
CA LEU A 56 -23.09 17.19 -12.14
C LEU A 56 -24.11 18.16 -11.55
N ASN A 57 -25.02 18.64 -12.38
CA ASN A 57 -26.11 19.54 -12.02
C ASN A 57 -27.45 18.97 -12.53
N ALA A 58 -28.55 19.73 -12.36
CA ALA A 58 -29.90 19.28 -12.71
C ALA A 58 -30.09 18.99 -14.22
N ASP A 59 -29.25 19.56 -15.06
CA ASP A 59 -29.32 19.41 -16.53
C ASP A 59 -28.29 18.39 -17.07
N ALA A 60 -27.46 17.80 -16.17
CA ALA A 60 -26.44 16.82 -16.56
C ALA A 60 -27.08 15.49 -16.99
N ASP A 61 -26.48 14.85 -17.99
CA ASP A 61 -26.80 13.45 -18.30
C ASP A 61 -26.18 12.56 -17.20
N LEU A 62 -27.03 11.85 -16.48
CA LEU A 62 -26.64 10.95 -15.40
C LEU A 62 -26.58 9.49 -15.85
N HIS A 63 -26.27 9.23 -17.12
CA HIS A 63 -26.06 7.88 -17.63
C HIS A 63 -24.59 7.61 -17.95
N ASP A 64 -24.16 6.39 -17.64
CA ASP A 64 -22.89 5.81 -18.10
C ASP A 64 -23.22 4.64 -19.04
N GLY A 65 -23.30 4.94 -20.33
CA GLY A 65 -23.82 3.98 -21.30
C GLY A 65 -25.27 3.61 -21.02
N ASN A 66 -25.52 2.37 -20.63
CA ASN A 66 -26.85 1.87 -20.29
C ASN A 66 -27.15 1.92 -18.78
N VAL A 67 -26.24 2.43 -17.97
CA VAL A 67 -26.39 2.51 -16.52
C VAL A 67 -26.96 3.87 -16.13
N ASP A 68 -28.13 3.88 -15.50
CA ASP A 68 -28.71 5.06 -14.86
C ASP A 68 -28.02 5.31 -13.51
N CYS A 69 -27.11 6.30 -13.47
CA CYS A 69 -26.36 6.64 -12.28
C CYS A 69 -27.19 7.34 -11.19
N SER A 70 -28.43 7.72 -11.48
CA SER A 70 -29.37 8.27 -10.50
C SER A 70 -30.08 7.18 -9.69
N ASN A 71 -29.85 5.91 -10.01
CA ASN A 71 -30.47 4.76 -9.37
C ASN A 71 -29.41 3.81 -8.78
N TYR A 72 -29.88 2.86 -7.99
CA TYR A 72 -29.02 1.81 -7.41
C TYR A 72 -28.89 0.60 -8.33
N GLY A 73 -27.93 -0.30 -8.04
CA GLY A 73 -27.81 -1.61 -8.69
C GLY A 73 -26.48 -1.87 -9.40
N CYS A 74 -25.53 -0.93 -9.35
CA CYS A 74 -24.19 -1.07 -9.92
C CYS A 74 -23.17 -1.25 -8.79
N PHE A 75 -23.13 -2.45 -8.19
CA PHE A 75 -22.34 -2.74 -6.98
C PHE A 75 -20.84 -2.68 -7.20
N GLU A 76 -20.37 -3.03 -8.41
CA GLU A 76 -18.95 -3.00 -8.74
C GLU A 76 -18.44 -1.61 -9.09
N GLY A 77 -19.32 -0.62 -9.18
CA GLY A 77 -19.05 0.71 -9.72
C GLY A 77 -19.44 0.83 -11.20
N ILE A 78 -19.68 2.05 -11.65
CA ILE A 78 -20.09 2.32 -13.05
C ILE A 78 -18.96 1.98 -14.03
N PRO A 79 -19.30 1.60 -15.28
CA PRO A 79 -18.31 1.10 -16.24
C PRO A 79 -17.15 2.05 -16.51
N SER A 80 -17.39 3.35 -16.66
CA SER A 80 -16.34 4.35 -16.90
C SER A 80 -15.41 4.52 -15.68
N ALA A 81 -15.95 4.46 -14.47
CA ALA A 81 -15.13 4.55 -13.25
C ALA A 81 -14.26 3.28 -13.07
N ARG A 82 -14.80 2.09 -13.34
CA ARG A 82 -14.02 0.84 -13.31
C ARG A 82 -12.91 0.84 -14.35
N LYS A 83 -13.18 1.36 -15.54
CA LYS A 83 -12.19 1.52 -16.61
C LYS A 83 -11.07 2.45 -16.15
N LEU A 84 -11.42 3.62 -15.63
CA LEU A 84 -10.45 4.62 -15.14
C LEU A 84 -9.60 4.05 -13.98
N ALA A 85 -10.25 3.40 -13.01
CA ALA A 85 -9.54 2.79 -11.89
C ALA A 85 -8.64 1.63 -12.34
N GLY A 86 -9.08 0.83 -13.32
CA GLY A 86 -8.25 -0.20 -13.94
C GLY A 86 -7.01 0.35 -14.62
N GLU A 87 -7.10 1.51 -15.27
CA GLU A 87 -5.94 2.21 -15.85
C GLU A 87 -4.91 2.61 -14.78
N PHE A 88 -5.35 3.08 -13.60
CA PHE A 88 -4.45 3.42 -12.49
C PHE A 88 -3.75 2.19 -11.91
N LEU A 89 -4.49 1.10 -11.77
CA LEU A 89 -3.99 -0.14 -11.20
C LEU A 89 -3.20 -0.98 -12.22
N GLY A 90 -3.39 -0.71 -13.51
CA GLY A 90 -2.83 -1.54 -14.58
C GLY A 90 -3.51 -2.91 -14.69
N CYS A 91 -4.82 -2.99 -14.38
CA CYS A 91 -5.60 -4.21 -14.50
C CYS A 91 -6.87 -4.00 -15.33
N PRO A 92 -7.50 -5.07 -15.89
CA PRO A 92 -8.73 -4.95 -16.66
C PRO A 92 -9.90 -4.42 -15.83
N ALA A 93 -10.80 -3.65 -16.47
CA ALA A 93 -11.99 -3.11 -15.82
C ALA A 93 -12.89 -4.21 -15.22
N GLU A 94 -12.90 -5.40 -15.82
CA GLU A 94 -13.67 -6.57 -15.35
C GLU A 94 -13.16 -7.12 -14.02
N GLN A 95 -11.89 -6.85 -13.69
CA GLN A 95 -11.25 -7.22 -12.43
C GLN A 95 -11.17 -6.06 -11.43
N THR A 96 -11.77 -4.91 -11.78
CA THR A 96 -11.71 -3.68 -10.97
C THR A 96 -13.06 -3.40 -10.34
N LEU A 97 -13.06 -3.12 -9.05
CA LEU A 97 -14.22 -2.64 -8.29
C LEU A 97 -13.96 -1.19 -7.86
N VAL A 98 -14.96 -0.34 -7.98
CA VAL A 98 -14.93 1.03 -7.48
C VAL A 98 -15.90 1.14 -6.31
N LEU A 99 -15.36 1.21 -5.13
CA LEU A 99 -16.10 1.15 -3.87
C LEU A 99 -16.03 2.50 -3.13
N GLY A 100 -16.27 2.50 -1.83
CA GLY A 100 -16.32 3.71 -1.01
C GLY A 100 -15.00 4.50 -0.93
N SER A 101 -15.00 5.62 -0.23
CA SER A 101 -13.94 6.64 -0.23
C SER A 101 -12.76 6.36 0.74
N SER A 102 -12.69 5.18 1.34
CA SER A 102 -11.62 4.83 2.30
C SER A 102 -11.00 3.49 1.93
N SER A 103 -9.73 3.51 1.49
CA SER A 103 -8.99 2.27 1.22
C SER A 103 -8.89 1.39 2.45
N LEU A 104 -8.60 1.96 3.63
CA LEU A 104 -8.53 1.20 4.88
C LEU A 104 -9.81 0.44 5.23
N LEU A 105 -10.98 1.02 4.91
CA LEU A 105 -12.25 0.32 5.13
C LEU A 105 -12.39 -0.86 4.16
N ILE A 106 -12.05 -0.65 2.90
CA ILE A 106 -12.10 -1.71 1.88
C ILE A 106 -11.11 -2.83 2.21
N GLU A 107 -9.90 -2.48 2.63
CA GLU A 107 -8.86 -3.43 3.06
C GLU A 107 -9.31 -4.27 4.25
N HIS A 108 -9.91 -3.61 5.26
CA HIS A 108 -10.48 -4.29 6.42
C HIS A 108 -11.60 -5.25 6.01
N ASP A 109 -12.51 -4.79 5.15
CA ASP A 109 -13.65 -5.61 4.70
C ASP A 109 -13.17 -6.82 3.88
N ILE A 110 -12.19 -6.65 2.99
CA ILE A 110 -11.61 -7.75 2.21
C ILE A 110 -10.87 -8.73 3.12
N ALA A 111 -10.04 -8.25 4.05
CA ALA A 111 -9.37 -9.11 5.02
C ALA A 111 -10.40 -9.87 5.89
N GLY A 112 -11.45 -9.19 6.33
CA GLY A 112 -12.57 -9.80 7.06
C GLY A 112 -13.37 -10.83 6.25
N MET A 113 -13.53 -10.61 4.95
CA MET A 113 -14.12 -11.59 4.03
C MET A 113 -13.24 -12.85 3.92
N PHE A 114 -11.93 -12.69 3.74
CA PHE A 114 -11.02 -13.83 3.66
C PHE A 114 -10.96 -14.59 4.99
N TRP A 115 -11.03 -13.86 6.11
CA TRP A 115 -11.11 -14.43 7.43
C TRP A 115 -12.31 -15.36 7.60
N ARG A 116 -13.51 -14.92 7.13
CA ARG A 116 -14.79 -15.60 7.38
C ARG A 116 -15.27 -16.49 6.25
N CYS A 117 -14.92 -16.18 5.02
CA CYS A 117 -15.49 -16.81 3.82
C CYS A 117 -14.44 -17.50 2.94
N GLY A 118 -13.16 -17.28 3.22
CA GLY A 118 -12.08 -17.69 2.32
C GLY A 118 -11.98 -16.81 1.08
N SER A 119 -11.08 -17.16 0.17
CA SER A 119 -10.86 -16.44 -1.09
C SER A 119 -10.49 -17.40 -2.21
N CYS A 120 -10.96 -17.12 -3.43
CA CYS A 120 -10.62 -17.91 -4.63
C CYS A 120 -10.78 -19.43 -4.43
N GLY A 121 -11.83 -19.85 -3.73
CA GLY A 121 -12.12 -21.26 -3.45
C GLY A 121 -11.33 -21.87 -2.29
N SER A 122 -10.55 -21.09 -1.55
CA SER A 122 -9.89 -21.54 -0.31
C SER A 122 -10.84 -21.53 0.87
N GLU A 123 -10.49 -22.32 1.88
CA GLU A 123 -11.18 -22.30 3.18
C GLU A 123 -11.00 -20.94 3.88
N PRO A 124 -11.96 -20.55 4.74
CA PRO A 124 -11.81 -19.37 5.61
C PRO A 124 -10.57 -19.45 6.51
N TRP A 125 -9.92 -18.31 6.75
CA TRP A 125 -8.72 -18.28 7.60
C TRP A 125 -9.04 -18.59 9.07
N ASP A 126 -10.23 -18.28 9.56
CA ASP A 126 -10.66 -18.68 10.92
C ASP A 126 -10.81 -20.20 11.04
N ALA A 127 -11.20 -20.89 9.96
CA ALA A 127 -11.26 -22.34 9.92
C ALA A 127 -9.88 -22.99 10.03
N TYR A 128 -8.83 -22.34 9.51
CA TYR A 128 -7.46 -22.80 9.66
C TYR A 128 -7.06 -22.88 11.14
N GLU A 129 -7.32 -21.83 11.94
CA GLU A 129 -7.01 -21.84 13.38
C GLU A 129 -7.74 -22.96 14.11
N ALA A 130 -9.01 -23.17 13.78
CA ALA A 130 -9.81 -24.24 14.38
C ALA A 130 -9.29 -25.64 14.02
N ALA A 131 -8.79 -25.83 12.81
CA ALA A 131 -8.26 -27.11 12.33
C ALA A 131 -6.83 -27.43 12.82
N HIS A 132 -6.08 -26.43 13.33
CA HIS A 132 -4.67 -26.53 13.71
C HIS A 132 -4.44 -26.21 15.20
N ASP A 133 -5.31 -26.69 16.09
CA ASP A 133 -5.19 -26.55 17.55
C ASP A 133 -5.01 -25.09 18.02
N GLY A 134 -5.61 -24.14 17.30
CA GLY A 134 -5.53 -22.71 17.61
C GLY A 134 -4.23 -22.05 17.17
N LYS A 135 -3.45 -22.68 16.27
CA LYS A 135 -2.29 -22.05 15.62
C LYS A 135 -2.75 -20.79 14.89
N LYS A 136 -2.20 -19.65 15.30
CA LYS A 136 -2.61 -18.34 14.78
C LYS A 136 -2.29 -18.18 13.29
N VAL A 137 -3.25 -17.62 12.56
CA VAL A 137 -3.01 -17.06 11.23
C VAL A 137 -2.06 -15.88 11.37
N LYS A 138 -1.16 -15.72 10.43
CA LYS A 138 -0.10 -14.70 10.42
C LYS A 138 -0.10 -13.90 9.14
N PHE A 139 0.33 -12.64 9.27
CA PHE A 139 0.56 -11.75 8.15
C PHE A 139 1.95 -11.14 8.25
N LEU A 140 2.68 -11.12 7.15
CA LEU A 140 3.97 -10.44 7.07
C LEU A 140 3.73 -8.92 6.98
N CYS A 141 4.48 -8.20 7.79
CA CYS A 141 4.38 -6.76 7.98
C CYS A 141 5.76 -6.14 7.72
N PRO A 142 6.04 -5.64 6.51
CA PRO A 142 7.28 -4.91 6.26
C PRO A 142 7.41 -3.68 7.16
N VAL A 143 8.56 -3.55 7.84
CA VAL A 143 8.82 -2.49 8.81
C VAL A 143 10.14 -1.77 8.52
N PRO A 144 10.17 -0.42 8.58
CA PRO A 144 9.05 0.51 8.84
C PRO A 144 7.95 0.38 7.78
N GLY A 145 6.67 0.47 8.18
CA GLY A 145 5.53 0.30 7.29
C GLY A 145 4.31 1.11 7.76
N TYR A 146 3.22 1.05 7.00
CA TYR A 146 2.01 1.75 7.35
C TYR A 146 1.27 1.04 8.49
N ASP A 147 1.31 1.62 9.69
CA ASP A 147 0.82 1.02 10.93
C ASP A 147 -0.68 0.70 10.93
N ARG A 148 -1.47 1.36 10.06
CA ARG A 148 -2.91 1.10 9.94
C ARG A 148 -3.20 -0.28 9.36
N HIS A 149 -2.38 -0.76 8.43
CA HIS A 149 -2.47 -2.14 7.94
C HIS A 149 -2.29 -3.15 9.08
N PHE A 150 -1.31 -2.91 9.94
CA PHE A 150 -1.05 -3.78 11.10
C PHE A 150 -2.21 -3.75 12.10
N GLY A 151 -2.90 -2.61 12.19
CA GLY A 151 -4.13 -2.47 12.98
C GLY A 151 -5.27 -3.33 12.43
N ILE A 152 -5.45 -3.41 11.11
CA ILE A 152 -6.48 -4.24 10.45
C ILE A 152 -6.28 -5.71 10.81
N THR A 153 -5.07 -6.23 10.62
CA THR A 153 -4.78 -7.63 10.93
C THR A 153 -4.89 -7.93 12.41
N ALA A 154 -4.43 -7.01 13.28
CA ALA A 154 -4.57 -7.16 14.73
C ALA A 154 -6.04 -7.17 15.20
N ASP A 155 -6.91 -6.35 14.60
CA ASP A 155 -8.35 -6.31 14.90
C ASP A 155 -9.04 -7.64 14.58
N LEU A 156 -8.62 -8.31 13.52
CA LEU A 156 -9.09 -9.65 13.16
C LEU A 156 -8.45 -10.77 13.98
N GLY A 157 -7.53 -10.47 14.90
CA GLY A 157 -6.82 -11.47 15.71
C GLY A 157 -5.68 -12.18 14.97
N ILE A 158 -5.29 -11.70 13.78
CA ILE A 158 -4.18 -12.21 12.99
C ILE A 158 -2.84 -11.70 13.58
N GLU A 159 -1.87 -12.59 13.70
CA GLU A 159 -0.54 -12.26 14.23
C GLU A 159 0.30 -11.53 13.18
N ASN A 160 0.79 -10.35 13.55
CA ASN A 160 1.70 -9.56 12.70
C ASN A 160 3.13 -10.03 12.86
N VAL A 161 3.75 -10.47 11.77
CA VAL A 161 5.16 -10.91 11.72
C VAL A 161 5.98 -9.83 11.01
N PRO A 162 6.85 -9.09 11.73
CA PRO A 162 7.64 -8.03 11.11
C PRO A 162 8.73 -8.61 10.20
N VAL A 163 8.93 -7.95 9.04
CA VAL A 163 10.01 -8.20 8.09
C VAL A 163 10.70 -6.88 7.80
N ALA A 164 12.02 -6.88 7.71
CA ALA A 164 12.77 -5.65 7.46
C ALA A 164 12.51 -5.10 6.04
N MET A 165 12.43 -3.75 5.94
CA MET A 165 12.46 -3.06 4.65
C MET A 165 13.90 -2.83 4.21
N THR A 166 14.14 -2.97 2.91
CA THR A 166 15.38 -2.60 2.19
C THR A 166 15.10 -1.42 1.26
N ASP A 167 16.13 -0.94 0.57
CA ASP A 167 15.98 0.14 -0.42
C ASP A 167 15.15 -0.29 -1.67
N ASN A 168 14.89 -1.59 -1.83
CA ASN A 168 14.16 -2.16 -2.98
C ASN A 168 12.80 -2.76 -2.61
N GLY A 169 12.35 -2.62 -1.38
CA GLY A 169 11.14 -3.25 -0.84
C GLY A 169 11.44 -4.11 0.39
N PRO A 170 10.58 -5.05 0.78
CA PRO A 170 10.85 -5.96 1.89
C PRO A 170 12.07 -6.83 1.63
N ASP A 171 12.73 -7.30 2.69
CA ASP A 171 13.79 -8.31 2.62
C ASP A 171 13.20 -9.62 2.09
N MET A 172 13.34 -9.82 0.78
CA MET A 172 12.75 -10.95 0.09
C MET A 172 13.37 -12.29 0.49
N ASP A 173 14.62 -12.32 0.93
CA ASP A 173 15.23 -13.58 1.40
C ASP A 173 14.55 -14.06 2.67
N GLU A 174 14.21 -13.12 3.57
CA GLU A 174 13.46 -13.42 4.78
C GLU A 174 11.99 -13.73 4.47
N VAL A 175 11.33 -12.97 3.59
CA VAL A 175 9.94 -13.24 3.15
C VAL A 175 9.82 -14.65 2.62
N GLU A 176 10.64 -15.03 1.62
CA GLU A 176 10.60 -16.35 0.98
C GLU A 176 10.86 -17.48 1.98
N ARG A 177 11.83 -17.30 2.86
CA ARG A 177 12.16 -18.26 3.92
C ARG A 177 10.97 -18.52 4.84
N LEU A 178 10.28 -17.45 5.26
CA LEU A 178 9.13 -17.53 6.16
C LEU A 178 7.93 -18.18 5.50
N VAL A 179 7.53 -17.72 4.31
CA VAL A 179 6.32 -18.23 3.63
C VAL A 179 6.47 -19.67 3.12
N ALA A 180 7.70 -20.09 2.82
CA ALA A 180 7.96 -21.48 2.42
C ALA A 180 7.93 -22.45 3.62
N ALA A 181 8.18 -21.97 4.84
CA ALA A 181 8.30 -22.80 6.03
C ALA A 181 7.02 -22.86 6.88
N ASP A 182 6.10 -21.90 6.77
CA ASP A 182 4.94 -21.77 7.66
C ASP A 182 3.65 -21.51 6.88
N ASP A 183 2.78 -22.51 6.84
CA ASP A 183 1.46 -22.47 6.20
C ASP A 183 0.40 -21.63 6.93
N SER A 184 0.71 -21.14 8.13
CA SER A 184 -0.12 -20.17 8.84
C SER A 184 0.07 -18.74 8.34
N ILE A 185 1.10 -18.46 7.56
CA ILE A 185 1.31 -17.15 6.96
C ILE A 185 0.42 -17.02 5.73
N LYS A 186 -0.66 -16.25 5.87
CA LYS A 186 -1.70 -16.13 4.85
C LYS A 186 -1.56 -14.88 3.98
N GLY A 187 -0.68 -13.96 4.32
CA GLY A 187 -0.48 -12.81 3.47
C GLY A 187 0.66 -11.88 3.89
N ILE A 188 0.84 -10.86 3.06
CA ILE A 188 1.80 -9.76 3.25
C ILE A 188 1.15 -8.44 2.90
N TRP A 189 1.40 -7.41 3.72
CA TRP A 189 1.07 -6.03 3.39
C TRP A 189 2.17 -5.39 2.54
N CYS A 190 1.81 -4.72 1.45
CA CYS A 190 2.75 -4.01 0.58
C CYS A 190 2.25 -2.61 0.28
N VAL A 191 3.10 -1.59 0.49
CA VAL A 191 2.93 -0.24 -0.06
C VAL A 191 4.04 -0.05 -1.09
N PRO A 192 3.81 -0.40 -2.37
CA PRO A 192 4.91 -0.67 -3.30
C PRO A 192 5.56 0.56 -3.91
N LYS A 193 4.84 1.68 -4.03
CA LYS A 193 5.36 2.94 -4.56
C LYS A 193 5.40 3.97 -3.46
N TYR A 194 6.54 4.65 -3.29
CA TYR A 194 6.75 5.66 -2.24
C TYR A 194 6.34 5.17 -0.85
N SER A 195 6.86 4.00 -0.47
CA SER A 195 6.43 3.23 0.71
C SER A 195 6.35 4.06 1.98
N ASN A 196 5.18 4.11 2.60
CA ASN A 196 4.95 4.86 3.83
C ASN A 196 5.51 4.08 5.05
N PRO A 197 6.36 4.67 5.92
CA PRO A 197 6.73 6.10 6.01
C PRO A 197 8.00 6.49 5.24
N GLN A 198 8.65 5.58 4.52
CA GLN A 198 9.97 5.79 3.91
C GLN A 198 9.91 6.38 2.49
N GLY A 199 8.70 6.59 1.94
CA GLY A 199 8.48 7.03 0.56
C GLY A 199 8.96 8.44 0.25
N TYR A 200 9.20 9.26 1.27
CA TYR A 200 9.67 10.66 1.13
C TYR A 200 11.14 10.84 1.46
N SER A 201 11.90 9.77 1.59
CA SER A 201 13.33 9.82 1.83
C SER A 201 14.08 10.24 0.56
N TYR A 202 14.60 11.47 0.56
CA TYR A 202 15.43 11.99 -0.54
C TYR A 202 16.74 11.20 -0.69
N PRO A 203 17.24 10.91 -1.89
CA PRO A 203 16.76 11.37 -3.20
C PRO A 203 15.64 10.52 -3.81
N THR A 204 15.46 9.30 -3.41
CA THR A 204 14.43 8.40 -3.94
C THR A 204 13.78 7.68 -2.76
N GLY A 205 12.48 7.90 -2.56
CA GLY A 205 11.71 7.08 -1.64
C GLY A 205 11.76 5.59 -2.03
N ILE A 206 11.36 4.71 -1.11
CA ILE A 206 11.36 3.28 -1.42
C ILE A 206 10.17 3.00 -2.37
N THR A 207 10.51 2.65 -3.62
CA THR A 207 9.63 2.01 -4.58
C THR A 207 10.14 0.59 -4.82
N PHE A 208 9.26 -0.40 -4.82
CA PHE A 208 9.67 -1.80 -4.97
C PHE A 208 10.30 -2.01 -6.35
N SER A 209 11.47 -2.66 -6.36
CA SER A 209 12.14 -3.02 -7.61
C SER A 209 11.34 -4.08 -8.38
N GLU A 210 11.53 -4.15 -9.69
CA GLU A 210 10.93 -5.20 -10.51
C GLU A 210 11.29 -6.60 -10.00
N ASP A 211 12.52 -6.79 -9.52
CA ASP A 211 12.95 -8.06 -8.94
C ASP A 211 12.15 -8.42 -7.68
N THR A 212 11.93 -7.45 -6.79
CA THR A 212 11.08 -7.64 -5.61
C THR A 212 9.66 -8.04 -6.00
N VAL A 213 9.05 -7.35 -6.97
CA VAL A 213 7.68 -7.67 -7.42
C VAL A 213 7.62 -9.06 -8.05
N ARG A 214 8.63 -9.41 -8.86
CA ARG A 214 8.72 -10.75 -9.47
C ARG A 214 8.85 -11.84 -8.41
N ARG A 215 9.76 -11.68 -7.45
CA ARG A 215 9.94 -12.64 -6.34
C ARG A 215 8.66 -12.82 -5.53
N LEU A 216 7.92 -11.76 -5.22
CA LEU A 216 6.64 -11.83 -4.50
C LEU A 216 5.60 -12.72 -5.21
N VAL A 217 5.50 -12.63 -6.54
CA VAL A 217 4.52 -13.44 -7.28
C VAL A 217 4.99 -14.84 -7.60
N GLU A 218 6.30 -15.05 -7.76
CA GLU A 218 6.90 -16.35 -8.15
C GLU A 218 7.25 -17.24 -6.96
N MET A 219 7.47 -16.67 -5.75
CA MET A 219 7.93 -17.44 -4.60
C MET A 219 7.01 -18.63 -4.26
N PRO A 220 7.55 -19.80 -3.91
CA PRO A 220 6.77 -20.89 -3.38
C PRO A 220 6.26 -20.53 -1.97
N THR A 221 4.98 -20.84 -1.69
CA THR A 221 4.35 -20.62 -0.40
C THR A 221 3.84 -21.96 0.17
N ALA A 222 4.03 -22.18 1.48
CA ALA A 222 3.45 -23.33 2.16
C ALA A 222 1.92 -23.21 2.25
N ALA A 223 1.39 -21.99 2.39
CA ALA A 223 -0.04 -21.72 2.34
C ALA A 223 -0.51 -21.59 0.87
N PRO A 224 -1.43 -22.42 0.38
CA PRO A 224 -1.96 -22.30 -0.98
C PRO A 224 -2.85 -21.06 -1.16
N ASP A 225 -3.36 -20.54 -0.06
CA ASP A 225 -4.24 -19.38 0.05
C ASP A 225 -3.51 -18.10 0.47
N PHE A 226 -2.19 -18.04 0.27
CA PHE A 226 -1.39 -16.84 0.52
C PHE A 226 -1.82 -15.69 -0.39
N ARG A 227 -1.93 -14.46 0.18
CA ARG A 227 -2.37 -13.25 -0.53
C ARG A 227 -1.38 -12.10 -0.37
N ILE A 228 -1.19 -11.33 -1.44
CA ILE A 228 -0.43 -10.09 -1.46
C ILE A 228 -1.42 -8.94 -1.43
N PHE A 229 -1.50 -8.23 -0.30
CA PHE A 229 -2.29 -7.02 -0.16
C PHE A 229 -1.46 -5.85 -0.65
N TRP A 230 -1.75 -5.41 -1.88
CA TRP A 230 -0.97 -4.47 -2.66
C TRP A 230 -1.63 -3.09 -2.62
N ASP A 231 -1.33 -2.31 -1.54
CA ASP A 231 -1.82 -0.95 -1.39
C ASP A 231 -0.98 0.03 -2.23
N ASN A 232 -1.40 0.24 -3.48
CA ASN A 232 -0.76 1.17 -4.40
C ASN A 232 -1.38 2.57 -4.25
N ALA A 233 -1.38 3.09 -3.02
CA ALA A 233 -1.96 4.39 -2.67
C ALA A 233 -1.40 5.55 -3.50
N TYR A 234 -0.16 5.42 -3.96
CA TYR A 234 0.57 6.49 -4.67
C TYR A 234 0.73 6.22 -6.17
N CYS A 235 -0.11 5.39 -6.76
CA CYS A 235 0.00 4.99 -8.17
C CYS A 235 0.01 6.16 -9.17
N VAL A 236 -0.63 7.29 -8.83
CA VAL A 236 -0.73 8.51 -9.64
C VAL A 236 -0.13 9.75 -8.95
N HIS A 237 0.65 9.57 -7.89
CA HIS A 237 1.19 10.66 -7.07
C HIS A 237 2.71 10.81 -7.27
N ASP A 238 3.12 11.09 -8.49
CA ASP A 238 4.52 11.31 -8.77
C ASP A 238 5.01 12.61 -8.12
N LEU A 239 6.18 12.52 -7.45
CA LEU A 239 6.72 13.62 -6.66
C LEU A 239 7.67 14.51 -7.47
N TYR A 240 8.18 14.02 -8.60
CA TYR A 240 9.19 14.66 -9.44
C TYR A 240 8.84 14.50 -10.91
N ASP A 241 9.50 15.26 -11.79
CA ASP A 241 9.34 15.15 -13.24
C ASP A 241 9.81 13.79 -13.79
N GLU A 242 10.81 13.18 -13.12
CA GLU A 242 11.18 11.78 -13.34
C GLU A 242 10.37 10.92 -12.37
N THR A 243 9.58 10.01 -12.91
CA THR A 243 8.69 9.13 -12.12
C THR A 243 9.38 7.82 -11.82
N ASP A 244 9.16 7.31 -10.59
CA ASP A 244 9.57 5.96 -10.26
C ASP A 244 8.66 4.94 -10.96
N GLU A 245 9.26 4.09 -11.78
CA GLU A 245 8.53 3.00 -12.43
C GLU A 245 8.29 1.86 -11.44
N LEU A 246 7.04 1.46 -11.33
CA LEU A 246 6.62 0.28 -10.58
C LEU A 246 6.19 -0.81 -11.56
N ALA A 247 6.79 -1.99 -11.44
CA ALA A 247 6.42 -3.13 -12.28
C ALA A 247 4.94 -3.51 -12.07
N ASN A 248 4.24 -3.83 -13.16
CA ASN A 248 2.84 -4.24 -13.08
C ASN A 248 2.72 -5.65 -12.49
N ILE A 249 2.27 -5.72 -11.24
CA ILE A 249 2.16 -6.97 -10.49
C ILE A 249 1.18 -7.95 -11.13
N PHE A 250 0.11 -7.48 -11.75
CA PHE A 250 -0.89 -8.37 -12.40
C PHE A 250 -0.31 -9.08 -13.62
N ASN A 251 0.52 -8.38 -14.41
CA ASN A 251 1.19 -8.99 -15.56
C ASN A 251 2.19 -10.05 -15.11
N LEU A 252 2.96 -9.75 -14.06
CA LEU A 252 3.93 -10.71 -13.51
C LEU A 252 3.23 -11.90 -12.86
N ALA A 253 2.18 -11.68 -12.09
CA ALA A 253 1.39 -12.77 -11.48
C ALA A 253 0.73 -13.67 -12.54
N ARG A 254 0.21 -13.07 -13.63
CA ARG A 254 -0.35 -13.83 -14.76
C ARG A 254 0.72 -14.69 -15.44
N ALA A 255 1.90 -14.14 -15.66
CA ALA A 255 3.01 -14.88 -16.24
C ALA A 255 3.47 -16.02 -15.34
N ALA A 256 3.41 -15.84 -14.02
CA ALA A 256 3.75 -16.87 -13.02
C ALA A 256 2.60 -17.87 -12.74
N GLY A 257 1.37 -17.62 -13.21
CA GLY A 257 0.18 -18.43 -12.90
C GLY A 257 -0.29 -18.31 -11.44
N THR A 258 -0.06 -17.13 -10.83
CA THR A 258 -0.36 -16.82 -9.42
C THR A 258 -1.29 -15.63 -9.26
N GLU A 259 -2.16 -15.39 -10.24
CA GLU A 259 -3.07 -14.23 -10.28
C GLU A 259 -3.93 -14.12 -9.02
N ASP A 260 -4.38 -15.25 -8.50
CA ASP A 260 -5.20 -15.31 -7.28
C ASP A 260 -4.49 -14.80 -6.01
N ARG A 261 -3.18 -14.61 -6.07
CA ARG A 261 -2.41 -14.08 -4.93
C ARG A 261 -2.59 -12.58 -4.73
N VAL A 262 -2.94 -11.84 -5.80
CA VAL A 262 -2.89 -10.38 -5.79
C VAL A 262 -4.25 -9.79 -5.45
N VAL A 263 -4.28 -8.98 -4.40
CA VAL A 263 -5.41 -8.10 -4.05
C VAL A 263 -4.87 -6.68 -4.00
N ALA A 264 -5.20 -5.87 -4.99
CA ALA A 264 -4.66 -4.52 -5.10
C ALA A 264 -5.68 -3.45 -4.74
N PHE A 265 -5.18 -2.39 -4.13
CA PHE A 265 -5.94 -1.22 -3.71
C PHE A 265 -5.29 0.04 -4.27
N ALA A 266 -6.09 1.02 -4.63
CA ALA A 266 -5.64 2.35 -5.02
C ALA A 266 -6.71 3.38 -4.68
N SER A 267 -6.34 4.63 -4.68
CA SER A 267 -7.26 5.76 -4.54
C SER A 267 -6.77 6.96 -5.33
N THR A 268 -7.65 7.95 -5.49
CA THR A 268 -7.33 9.24 -6.11
C THR A 268 -7.19 10.37 -5.08
N SER A 269 -7.10 10.02 -3.83
CA SER A 269 -7.01 10.97 -2.70
C SER A 269 -5.65 11.62 -2.57
#